data_0401405ed7dad005f686ca2ae3409fa3
#
_entry.id   0401405ed7dad005f686ca2ae3409fa3
#
_cell.length_a   1.000
_cell.length_b   1.000
_cell.length_c   1.000
_cell.angle_alpha   90.00
_cell.angle_beta   90.00
_cell.angle_gamma   90.00
#
_symmetry.space_group_name_H-M   'P 1'
#
loop_
_entity.id
_entity.type
_entity.pdbx_description
1 polymer ?
#
loop_
_entity_poly.entity_id
_entity_poly.type
_entity_poly.pdbx_seq_one_letter_code
_entity_poly.pdbx_strand_id
1 'polypeptide(L)'
;PTTGKLLWTARTGGMNASGLPQYGHGLVFVNNGMGSMSAIRPDGKGDLEAAWGTRRNIPKKSSMILHGPHLYMVADTGVASCLDARSGKALWSERLGAGQFAASPILAKGRLYFFGMDGDVVVTKAATEFKVLARGKFTDGFMATPAVTGKALILRTKSAVYRVEH
;
A
#
# COMPACT_ATOMS: atom_id res chain seq x y z
N PRO A 1 6.85 -19.08 -14.78
CA PRO A 1 8.20 -18.86 -14.24
C PRO A 1 9.15 -20.04 -14.45
N THR A 2 8.69 -21.19 -14.91
CA THR A 2 9.55 -22.39 -15.10
C THR A 2 10.67 -22.21 -16.12
N THR A 3 10.49 -21.38 -17.14
CA THR A 3 11.48 -21.15 -18.20
C THR A 3 12.26 -19.84 -18.05
N GLY A 4 11.82 -18.91 -17.21
CA GLY A 4 12.40 -17.57 -17.09
C GLY A 4 12.28 -16.71 -18.36
N LYS A 5 11.47 -17.10 -19.34
CA LYS A 5 11.29 -16.34 -20.59
C LYS A 5 10.64 -15.00 -20.30
N LEU A 6 11.27 -13.90 -20.75
CA LEU A 6 10.68 -12.56 -20.76
C LEU A 6 9.49 -12.53 -21.73
N LEU A 7 8.31 -12.14 -21.25
CA LEU A 7 7.08 -12.04 -22.05
C LEU A 7 6.80 -10.61 -22.47
N TRP A 8 6.97 -9.67 -21.54
CA TRP A 8 6.72 -8.24 -21.76
C TRP A 8 7.53 -7.38 -20.80
N THR A 9 7.65 -6.12 -21.11
CA THR A 9 8.20 -5.07 -20.25
C THR A 9 7.22 -3.92 -20.19
N ALA A 10 7.31 -3.09 -19.12
CA ALA A 10 6.61 -1.83 -19.04
C ALA A 10 7.49 -0.81 -18.34
N ARG A 11 7.60 0.38 -18.90
CA ARG A 11 8.40 1.47 -18.35
C ARG A 11 7.53 2.33 -17.45
N THR A 12 7.83 2.36 -16.17
CA THR A 12 7.08 3.13 -15.17
C THR A 12 7.81 4.43 -14.75
N GLY A 13 9.04 4.63 -15.24
CA GLY A 13 9.91 5.71 -14.78
C GLY A 13 10.30 5.55 -13.30
N GLY A 14 10.86 6.62 -12.72
CA GLY A 14 11.19 6.67 -11.31
C GLY A 14 12.49 5.97 -10.92
N MET A 15 12.72 5.86 -9.61
CA MET A 15 13.83 5.15 -8.99
C MET A 15 13.49 4.76 -7.55
N ASN A 16 14.25 3.83 -6.99
CA ASN A 16 14.08 3.37 -5.60
C ASN A 16 12.66 2.84 -5.29
N ALA A 17 11.99 2.25 -6.28
CA ALA A 17 10.70 1.63 -6.08
C ALA A 17 10.86 0.41 -5.15
N SER A 18 10.25 0.48 -3.96
CA SER A 18 10.30 -0.58 -2.95
C SER A 18 8.94 -1.20 -2.67
N GLY A 19 7.87 -0.63 -3.22
CA GLY A 19 6.53 -1.17 -3.09
C GLY A 19 6.36 -2.48 -3.86
N LEU A 20 5.73 -3.47 -3.23
CA LEU A 20 5.43 -4.75 -3.86
C LEU A 20 4.34 -4.56 -4.94
N PRO A 21 4.54 -5.04 -6.17
CA PRO A 21 3.48 -5.05 -7.19
C PRO A 21 2.26 -5.83 -6.72
N GLN A 22 1.07 -5.35 -7.07
CA GLN A 22 -0.19 -6.05 -6.83
C GLN A 22 -0.80 -6.49 -8.16
N TYR A 23 -1.48 -7.64 -8.19
CA TYR A 23 -2.16 -8.13 -9.37
C TYR A 23 -3.63 -8.46 -9.07
N GLY A 24 -4.52 -7.99 -9.91
CA GLY A 24 -5.94 -8.32 -9.89
C GLY A 24 -6.71 -7.52 -10.95
N HIS A 25 -7.92 -7.94 -11.24
CA HIS A 25 -8.78 -7.33 -12.28
C HIS A 25 -8.13 -7.27 -13.67
N GLY A 26 -7.19 -8.18 -13.97
CA GLY A 26 -6.42 -8.15 -15.22
C GLY A 26 -5.40 -7.01 -15.30
N LEU A 27 -5.02 -6.43 -14.17
CA LEU A 27 -4.06 -5.32 -14.07
C LEU A 27 -2.95 -5.62 -13.07
N VAL A 28 -1.74 -5.18 -13.39
CA VAL A 28 -0.60 -5.13 -12.48
C VAL A 28 -0.44 -3.69 -12.01
N PHE A 29 -0.49 -3.46 -10.70
CA PHE A 29 -0.34 -2.15 -10.07
C PHE A 29 1.07 -2.01 -9.54
N VAL A 30 1.77 -0.95 -9.94
CA VAL A 30 3.13 -0.64 -9.51
C VAL A 30 3.26 0.83 -9.16
N ASN A 31 3.96 1.13 -8.06
CA ASN A 31 4.45 2.48 -7.78
C ASN A 31 5.90 2.61 -8.25
N ASN A 32 6.33 3.81 -8.57
CA ASN A 32 7.65 4.05 -9.16
C ASN A 32 8.69 4.64 -8.19
N GLY A 33 8.39 4.72 -6.89
CA GLY A 33 9.28 5.30 -5.88
C GLY A 33 9.41 6.83 -5.92
N MET A 34 8.86 7.49 -6.95
CA MET A 34 8.90 8.95 -7.15
C MET A 34 7.54 9.62 -7.04
N GLY A 35 6.54 8.91 -6.51
CA GLY A 35 5.20 9.46 -6.28
C GLY A 35 4.24 9.33 -7.45
N SER A 36 4.47 8.38 -8.35
CA SER A 36 3.48 7.96 -9.35
C SER A 36 3.24 6.46 -9.29
N MET A 37 2.08 6.04 -9.76
CA MET A 37 1.75 4.64 -9.97
C MET A 37 1.14 4.42 -11.35
N SER A 38 1.26 3.19 -11.82
CA SER A 38 0.69 2.73 -13.09
C SER A 38 -0.05 1.42 -12.88
N ALA A 39 -1.17 1.27 -13.59
CA ALA A 39 -1.88 0.01 -13.74
C ALA A 39 -1.67 -0.49 -15.17
N ILE A 40 -1.03 -1.64 -15.31
CA ILE A 40 -0.56 -2.19 -16.58
C ILE A 40 -1.37 -3.44 -16.90
N ARG A 41 -1.85 -3.57 -18.12
CA ARG A 41 -2.54 -4.76 -18.60
C ARG A 41 -1.52 -5.78 -19.12
N PRO A 42 -1.31 -6.92 -18.45
CA PRO A 42 -0.21 -7.84 -18.77
C PRO A 42 -0.54 -8.88 -19.85
N ASP A 43 -1.56 -8.63 -20.69
CA ASP A 43 -2.04 -9.52 -21.76
C ASP A 43 -1.38 -9.27 -23.12
N GLY A 44 -0.55 -8.22 -23.20
CA GLY A 44 0.22 -7.86 -24.39
C GLY A 44 1.57 -8.57 -24.49
N LYS A 45 2.32 -8.22 -25.52
CA LYS A 45 3.71 -8.64 -25.76
C LYS A 45 4.58 -7.42 -26.02
N GLY A 46 5.86 -7.52 -25.71
CA GLY A 46 6.82 -6.43 -25.90
C GLY A 46 6.69 -5.33 -24.85
N ASP A 47 6.81 -4.09 -25.26
CA ASP A 47 6.68 -2.91 -24.36
C ASP A 47 5.21 -2.53 -24.18
N LEU A 48 4.73 -2.57 -22.94
CA LEU A 48 3.35 -2.26 -22.60
C LEU A 48 3.24 -0.85 -22.01
N GLU A 49 2.12 -0.20 -22.33
CA GLU A 49 1.73 1.06 -21.72
C GLU A 49 0.77 0.85 -20.55
N ALA A 50 0.67 1.86 -19.69
CA ALA A 50 -0.28 1.83 -18.58
C ALA A 50 -1.72 1.98 -19.10
N ALA A 51 -2.63 1.13 -18.62
CA ALA A 51 -4.06 1.29 -18.85
C ALA A 51 -4.59 2.57 -18.18
N TRP A 52 -4.05 2.89 -17.00
CA TRP A 52 -4.24 4.16 -16.31
C TRP A 52 -3.08 4.41 -15.34
N GLY A 53 -2.90 5.66 -14.93
CA GLY A 53 -1.91 6.05 -13.95
C GLY A 53 -2.33 7.29 -13.17
N THR A 54 -1.71 7.49 -12.01
CA THR A 54 -1.95 8.68 -11.17
C THR A 54 -0.70 9.08 -10.40
N ARG A 55 -0.64 10.35 -10.00
CA ARG A 55 0.43 10.94 -9.18
C ARG A 55 -0.09 11.48 -7.85
N ARG A 56 -1.38 11.31 -7.56
CA ARG A 56 -1.99 11.91 -6.37
C ARG A 56 -1.87 10.98 -5.18
N ASN A 57 -1.15 11.42 -4.14
CA ASN A 57 -0.99 10.70 -2.86
C ASN A 57 -0.45 9.28 -3.01
N ILE A 58 0.53 9.08 -3.90
CA ILE A 58 1.12 7.77 -4.16
C ILE A 58 2.28 7.52 -3.20
N PRO A 59 2.34 6.33 -2.57
CA PRO A 59 3.47 5.95 -1.74
C PRO A 59 4.76 5.86 -2.55
N LYS A 60 5.86 6.32 -1.97
CA LYS A 60 7.20 6.12 -2.52
C LYS A 60 7.83 4.83 -1.98
N LYS A 61 7.54 4.48 -0.72
CA LYS A 61 8.17 3.37 0.01
C LYS A 61 7.23 2.21 0.28
N SER A 62 6.02 2.49 0.75
CA SER A 62 5.08 1.46 1.17
C SER A 62 4.40 0.77 -0.02
N SER A 63 4.04 -0.50 0.17
CA SER A 63 3.22 -1.25 -0.78
C SER A 63 1.77 -0.83 -0.70
N MET A 64 1.05 -1.04 -1.78
CA MET A 64 -0.40 -0.91 -1.85
C MET A 64 -1.07 -2.23 -1.44
N ILE A 65 -2.35 -2.19 -1.11
CA ILE A 65 -3.20 -3.36 -0.85
C ILE A 65 -4.34 -3.38 -1.85
N LEU A 66 -4.39 -4.42 -2.68
CA LEU A 66 -5.55 -4.70 -3.49
C LEU A 66 -6.51 -5.61 -2.70
N HIS A 67 -7.74 -5.16 -2.48
CA HIS A 67 -8.79 -5.93 -1.80
C HIS A 67 -10.14 -5.73 -2.48
N GLY A 68 -10.67 -6.81 -3.05
CA GLY A 68 -11.85 -6.71 -3.91
C GLY A 68 -11.62 -5.69 -5.03
N PRO A 69 -12.59 -4.80 -5.31
CA PRO A 69 -12.44 -3.79 -6.36
C PRO A 69 -11.63 -2.56 -5.94
N HIS A 70 -11.00 -2.55 -4.76
CA HIS A 70 -10.38 -1.37 -4.18
C HIS A 70 -8.88 -1.51 -4.01
N LEU A 71 -8.16 -0.43 -4.28
CA LEU A 71 -6.73 -0.30 -4.05
C LEU A 71 -6.50 0.71 -2.91
N TYR A 72 -5.97 0.23 -1.79
CA TYR A 72 -5.68 1.03 -0.60
C TYR A 72 -4.19 1.32 -0.51
N MET A 73 -3.84 2.53 -0.07
CA MET A 73 -2.45 2.95 0.09
C MET A 73 -2.31 4.07 1.10
N VAL A 74 -1.09 4.33 1.54
CA VAL A 74 -0.72 5.50 2.33
C VAL A 74 0.52 6.15 1.74
N ALA A 75 0.43 7.41 1.39
CA ALA A 75 1.57 8.20 0.95
C ALA A 75 2.54 8.44 2.12
N ASP A 76 3.82 8.67 1.82
CA ASP A 76 4.84 8.98 2.82
C ASP A 76 4.46 10.19 3.70
N THR A 77 3.63 11.11 3.19
CA THR A 77 3.12 12.29 3.89
C THR A 77 1.96 12.01 4.85
N GLY A 78 1.52 10.76 4.98
CA GLY A 78 0.43 10.36 5.88
C GLY A 78 -0.98 10.54 5.32
N VAL A 79 -1.12 10.72 4.00
CA VAL A 79 -2.44 10.69 3.35
C VAL A 79 -2.72 9.26 2.90
N ALA A 80 -3.75 8.64 3.48
CA ALA A 80 -4.28 7.38 3.02
C ALA A 80 -5.30 7.61 1.91
N SER A 81 -5.39 6.68 0.97
CA SER A 81 -6.33 6.75 -0.15
C SER A 81 -6.92 5.39 -0.47
N CYS A 82 -8.14 5.40 -0.98
CA CYS A 82 -8.80 4.28 -1.61
C CYS A 82 -9.14 4.66 -3.04
N LEU A 83 -8.72 3.84 -3.98
CA LEU A 83 -9.05 4.00 -5.39
C LEU A 83 -9.91 2.82 -5.86
N ASP A 84 -10.77 3.07 -6.83
CA ASP A 84 -11.32 2.01 -7.67
C ASP A 84 -10.17 1.41 -8.50
N ALA A 85 -9.94 0.12 -8.38
CA ALA A 85 -8.76 -0.53 -8.98
C ALA A 85 -8.83 -0.58 -10.51
N ARG A 86 -10.01 -0.58 -11.12
CA ARG A 86 -10.17 -0.68 -12.58
C ARG A 86 -9.95 0.65 -13.28
N SER A 87 -10.38 1.75 -12.66
CA SER A 87 -10.36 3.09 -13.25
C SER A 87 -9.33 4.04 -12.67
N GLY A 88 -8.77 3.74 -11.50
CA GLY A 88 -7.89 4.64 -10.75
C GLY A 88 -8.61 5.84 -10.11
N LYS A 89 -9.95 5.89 -10.18
CA LYS A 89 -10.75 6.96 -9.56
C LYS A 89 -10.63 6.90 -8.04
N ALA A 90 -10.26 8.02 -7.43
CA ALA A 90 -10.23 8.13 -5.97
C ALA A 90 -11.65 8.10 -5.40
N LEU A 91 -11.89 7.19 -4.46
CA LEU A 91 -13.13 7.10 -3.68
C LEU A 91 -13.02 7.97 -2.43
N TRP A 92 -11.86 7.94 -1.79
CA TRP A 92 -11.51 8.85 -0.70
C TRP A 92 -9.99 9.06 -0.59
N SER A 93 -9.58 10.18 0.00
CA SER A 93 -8.21 10.50 0.37
C SER A 93 -8.22 11.31 1.66
N GLU A 94 -7.68 10.74 2.75
CA GLU A 94 -7.79 11.31 4.08
C GLU A 94 -6.46 11.29 4.82
N ARG A 95 -6.19 12.32 5.59
CA ARG A 95 -4.98 12.43 6.40
C ARG A 95 -5.12 11.61 7.69
N LEU A 96 -4.20 10.67 7.89
CA LEU A 96 -4.19 9.82 9.08
C LEU A 96 -3.65 10.53 10.33
N GLY A 97 -2.64 11.38 10.16
CA GLY A 97 -1.96 12.12 11.21
C GLY A 97 -0.91 13.06 10.63
N ALA A 98 -0.13 13.71 11.48
CA ALA A 98 0.93 14.65 11.08
C ALA A 98 2.24 13.95 10.68
N GLY A 99 2.43 12.70 11.09
CA GLY A 99 3.66 11.94 10.88
C GLY A 99 3.86 11.40 9.46
N GLN A 100 5.04 10.87 9.23
CA GLN A 100 5.40 10.18 8.00
C GLN A 100 5.10 8.68 8.09
N PHE A 101 4.90 8.04 6.94
CA PHE A 101 4.63 6.60 6.82
C PHE A 101 5.62 5.96 5.85
N ALA A 102 6.23 4.86 6.25
CA ALA A 102 7.14 4.06 5.41
C ALA A 102 6.76 2.57 5.42
N ALA A 103 6.28 2.06 6.55
CA ALA A 103 5.76 0.70 6.65
C ALA A 103 4.57 0.51 5.71
N SER A 104 4.49 -0.64 5.05
CA SER A 104 3.30 -0.99 4.26
C SER A 104 2.11 -1.22 5.20
N PRO A 105 0.92 -0.76 4.82
CA PRO A 105 -0.29 -1.11 5.56
C PRO A 105 -0.54 -2.61 5.50
N ILE A 106 -1.32 -3.12 6.43
CA ILE A 106 -1.82 -4.50 6.40
C ILE A 106 -3.34 -4.53 6.42
N LEU A 107 -3.90 -5.55 5.80
CA LEU A 107 -5.33 -5.85 5.83
C LEU A 107 -5.58 -7.11 6.63
N ALA A 108 -6.38 -7.02 7.68
CA ALA A 108 -6.81 -8.16 8.47
C ALA A 108 -8.26 -8.00 8.92
N LYS A 109 -9.09 -9.02 8.70
CA LYS A 109 -10.50 -9.04 9.12
C LYS A 109 -11.29 -7.79 8.71
N GLY A 110 -11.11 -7.33 7.45
CA GLY A 110 -11.80 -6.15 6.90
C GLY A 110 -11.35 -4.81 7.47
N ARG A 111 -10.20 -4.77 8.15
CA ARG A 111 -9.59 -3.57 8.73
C ARG A 111 -8.23 -3.32 8.10
N LEU A 112 -7.94 -2.06 7.83
CA LEU A 112 -6.63 -1.58 7.39
C LEU A 112 -5.89 -1.00 8.60
N TYR A 113 -4.63 -1.40 8.76
CA TYR A 113 -3.75 -0.92 9.82
C TYR A 113 -2.61 -0.14 9.19
N PHE A 114 -2.41 1.09 9.63
CA PHE A 114 -1.37 2.00 9.16
C PHE A 114 -0.42 2.32 10.30
N PHE A 115 0.89 2.31 10.04
CA PHE A 115 1.95 2.42 11.04
C PHE A 115 2.87 3.60 10.69
N GLY A 116 2.86 4.63 11.52
CA GLY A 116 3.63 5.85 11.37
C GLY A 116 5.09 5.74 11.85
N MET A 117 5.97 6.51 11.23
CA MET A 117 7.39 6.57 11.61
C MET A 117 7.62 7.26 12.97
N ASP A 118 6.61 7.89 13.52
CA ASP A 118 6.57 8.51 14.86
C ASP A 118 5.85 7.64 15.91
N GLY A 119 5.43 6.42 15.55
CA GLY A 119 4.77 5.47 16.43
C GLY A 119 3.24 5.50 16.38
N ASP A 120 2.65 6.37 15.58
CA ASP A 120 1.20 6.39 15.41
C ASP A 120 0.71 5.10 14.73
N VAL A 121 -0.38 4.55 15.24
CA VAL A 121 -1.10 3.45 14.62
C VAL A 121 -2.54 3.89 14.37
N VAL A 122 -2.98 3.80 13.13
CA VAL A 122 -4.36 4.12 12.75
C VAL A 122 -5.02 2.90 12.15
N VAL A 123 -6.18 2.52 12.67
CA VAL A 123 -6.97 1.41 12.18
C VAL A 123 -8.23 1.96 11.52
N THR A 124 -8.47 1.58 10.27
CA THR A 124 -9.66 2.01 9.52
C THR A 124 -10.45 0.81 9.01
N LYS A 125 -11.71 1.03 8.64
CA LYS A 125 -12.48 0.03 7.90
C LYS A 125 -11.96 -0.04 6.46
N ALA A 126 -11.84 -1.26 5.91
CA ALA A 126 -11.58 -1.45 4.47
C ALA A 126 -12.90 -1.30 3.71
N ALA A 127 -13.25 -0.07 3.33
CA ALA A 127 -14.54 0.27 2.71
C ALA A 127 -14.40 1.44 1.73
N THR A 128 -15.47 1.71 0.98
CA THR A 128 -15.59 2.85 0.04
C THR A 128 -15.78 4.20 0.74
N GLU A 129 -16.08 4.18 2.05
CA GLU A 129 -16.14 5.35 2.90
C GLU A 129 -15.05 5.28 3.96
N PHE A 130 -14.37 6.39 4.19
CA PHE A 130 -13.33 6.47 5.20
C PHE A 130 -13.93 6.45 6.61
N LYS A 131 -13.51 5.47 7.42
CA LYS A 131 -13.93 5.37 8.82
C LYS A 131 -12.78 4.90 9.69
N VAL A 132 -12.34 5.74 10.61
CA VAL A 132 -11.39 5.37 11.66
C VAL A 132 -12.09 4.51 12.70
N LEU A 133 -11.51 3.36 13.03
CA LEU A 133 -12.01 2.43 14.05
C LEU A 133 -11.25 2.55 15.36
N ALA A 134 -9.93 2.81 15.27
CA ALA A 134 -9.07 2.97 16.45
C ALA A 134 -7.82 3.79 16.10
N ARG A 135 -7.23 4.38 17.13
CA ARG A 135 -5.91 5.01 17.12
C ARG A 135 -5.10 4.52 18.29
N GLY A 136 -3.81 4.36 18.10
CA GLY A 136 -2.85 3.98 19.12
C GLY A 136 -1.54 4.71 18.93
N LYS A 137 -0.69 4.68 19.95
CA LYS A 137 0.65 5.30 19.94
C LYS A 137 1.64 4.36 20.60
N PHE A 138 2.73 4.10 19.91
CA PHE A 138 3.92 3.48 20.47
C PHE A 138 4.97 4.55 20.75
N THR A 139 5.90 4.26 21.66
CA THR A 139 7.00 5.19 21.99
C THR A 139 7.97 5.38 20.83
N ASP A 140 8.08 4.35 19.97
CA ASP A 140 8.95 4.31 18.81
C ASP A 140 8.19 4.19 17.50
N GLY A 141 8.84 4.64 16.41
CA GLY A 141 8.27 4.59 15.07
C GLY A 141 8.46 3.27 14.33
N PHE A 142 7.67 3.11 13.29
CA PHE A 142 7.64 1.94 12.43
C PHE A 142 8.24 2.23 11.06
N MET A 143 9.08 1.30 10.58
CA MET A 143 9.53 1.26 9.18
C MET A 143 9.28 -0.12 8.55
N ALA A 144 9.31 -1.17 9.37
CA ALA A 144 9.03 -2.53 8.93
C ALA A 144 7.52 -2.76 8.80
N THR A 145 7.12 -3.46 7.75
CA THR A 145 5.74 -3.96 7.60
C THR A 145 5.48 -5.03 8.66
N PRO A 146 4.40 -4.92 9.44
CA PRO A 146 4.05 -5.94 10.43
C PRO A 146 3.71 -7.28 9.78
N ALA A 147 3.90 -8.36 10.55
CA ALA A 147 3.46 -9.69 10.17
C ALA A 147 2.16 -10.05 10.92
N VAL A 148 1.30 -10.79 10.23
CA VAL A 148 0.08 -11.38 10.82
C VAL A 148 0.33 -12.86 11.04
N THR A 149 0.13 -13.36 12.25
CA THR A 149 0.28 -14.78 12.58
C THR A 149 -0.84 -15.24 13.51
N GLY A 150 -1.70 -16.14 13.03
CA GLY A 150 -2.86 -16.59 13.79
C GLY A 150 -3.75 -15.43 14.24
N LYS A 151 -3.81 -15.21 15.56
CA LYS A 151 -4.58 -14.09 16.17
C LYS A 151 -3.71 -12.90 16.54
N ALA A 152 -2.42 -12.90 16.24
CA ALA A 152 -1.47 -11.90 16.65
C ALA A 152 -0.94 -11.05 15.49
N LEU A 153 -0.60 -9.81 15.81
CA LEU A 153 0.26 -8.94 15.01
C LEU A 153 1.67 -8.94 15.62
N ILE A 154 2.68 -9.18 14.80
CA ILE A 154 4.07 -9.00 15.17
C ILE A 154 4.52 -7.66 14.63
N LEU A 155 4.81 -6.73 15.52
CA LEU A 155 5.19 -5.36 15.20
C LEU A 155 6.67 -5.18 15.54
N ARG A 156 7.40 -4.47 14.66
CA ARG A 156 8.78 -4.08 14.92
C ARG A 156 8.89 -2.55 14.89
N THR A 157 9.29 -1.97 16.00
CA THR A 157 9.70 -0.57 16.09
C THR A 157 11.22 -0.43 15.95
N LYS A 158 11.77 0.76 16.16
CA LYS A 158 13.23 0.98 16.15
C LYS A 158 13.94 0.18 17.23
N SER A 159 13.36 0.07 18.43
CA SER A 159 14.00 -0.51 19.62
C SER A 159 13.43 -1.85 20.06
N ALA A 160 12.26 -2.27 19.60
CA ALA A 160 11.58 -3.44 20.13
C ALA A 160 10.78 -4.24 19.10
N VAL A 161 10.51 -5.49 19.43
CA VAL A 161 9.53 -6.34 18.75
C VAL A 161 8.39 -6.61 19.72
N TYR A 162 7.17 -6.42 19.25
CA TYR A 162 5.94 -6.62 20.02
C TYR A 162 5.10 -7.73 19.41
N ARG A 163 4.48 -8.51 20.27
CA ARG A 163 3.39 -9.41 19.92
C ARG A 163 2.10 -8.81 20.50
N VAL A 164 1.17 -8.46 19.65
CA VAL A 164 -0.13 -7.88 20.03
C VAL A 164 -1.23 -8.85 19.66
N GLU A 165 -2.03 -9.25 20.64
CA GLU A 165 -3.18 -10.14 20.48
C GLU A 165 -4.46 -9.48 20.98
N HIS A 166 -5.59 -10.00 20.51
CA HIS A 166 -6.93 -9.62 20.99
C HIS A 166 -7.58 -10.80 21.66
#